data_c96f62824960e28cb5279f51c2f66259
#
_entry.id   c96f62824960e28cb5279f51c2f66259
#
_cell.length_a   1.000
_cell.length_b   1.000
_cell.length_c   1.000
_cell.angle_alpha   90.00
_cell.angle_beta   90.00
_cell.angle_gamma   90.00
#
_symmetry.space_group_name_H-M   'P 1'
#
loop_
_entity.id
_entity.type
_entity.pdbx_description
1 polymer ?
#
loop_
_entity_poly.entity_id
_entity_poly.type
_entity_poly.pdbx_seq_one_letter_code
_entity_poly.pdbx_strand_id
1 'polypeptide(L)' 'MNGRLKKIDMEARLLDIKRGIDNKSCYPKWDNKERWAAQQALNSALDVLDEYHY' A
#
# COMPACT_ATOMS: atom_id res chain seq x y z
N MET A 1 -4.79 -21.76 -6.71
CA MET A 1 -3.84 -20.87 -6.21
C MET A 1 -3.37 -21.27 -4.86
N ASN A 2 -2.14 -21.11 -4.59
CA ASN A 2 -1.62 -21.58 -3.36
C ASN A 2 -1.93 -20.71 -2.20
N GLY A 3 -2.48 -19.59 -2.44
CA GLY A 3 -2.98 -18.76 -1.41
C GLY A 3 -1.97 -18.07 -0.54
N ARG A 4 -0.71 -18.31 -0.74
CA ARG A 4 0.29 -17.70 0.11
C ARG A 4 1.12 -16.71 -0.70
N LEU A 5 1.11 -15.46 -0.28
CA LEU A 5 1.91 -14.43 -0.94
C LEU A 5 3.29 -14.36 -0.31
N LYS A 6 4.28 -14.14 -1.13
CA LYS A 6 5.60 -13.88 -0.64
C LYS A 6 5.71 -12.42 -0.24
N LYS A 7 6.73 -12.10 0.55
CA LYS A 7 6.93 -10.75 1.02
C LYS A 7 7.00 -9.76 -0.15
N ILE A 8 7.73 -10.13 -1.19
CA ILE A 8 7.89 -9.24 -2.33
C ILE A 8 6.57 -9.00 -3.05
N ASP A 9 5.70 -10.00 -3.09
CA ASP A 9 4.38 -9.84 -3.71
C ASP A 9 3.51 -8.91 -2.88
N MET A 10 3.59 -9.03 -1.57
CA MET A 10 2.82 -8.17 -0.69
C MET A 10 3.30 -6.72 -0.79
N GLU A 11 4.61 -6.53 -0.86
CA GLU A 11 5.15 -5.18 -1.06
C GLU A 11 4.67 -4.58 -2.37
N ALA A 12 4.69 -5.37 -3.43
CA ALA A 12 4.27 -4.88 -4.73
C ALA A 12 2.80 -4.46 -4.71
N ARG A 13 1.96 -5.23 -4.05
CA ARG A 13 0.55 -4.89 -3.96
C ARG A 13 0.32 -3.60 -3.17
N LEU A 14 1.05 -3.45 -2.07
CA LEU A 14 0.91 -2.23 -1.27
C LEU A 14 1.42 -1.01 -2.04
N LEU A 15 2.51 -1.16 -2.78
CA LEU A 15 3.03 -0.08 -3.60
C LEU A 15 2.08 0.29 -4.72
N ASP A 16 1.40 -0.70 -5.29
CA ASP A 16 0.40 -0.43 -6.33
C ASP A 16 -0.75 0.40 -5.78
N ILE A 17 -1.21 0.06 -4.58
CA ILE A 17 -2.26 0.84 -3.93
C ILE A 17 -1.78 2.27 -3.69
N LYS A 18 -0.55 2.41 -3.22
CA LYS A 18 0.02 3.70 -2.94
C LYS A 18 0.10 4.56 -4.21
N ARG A 19 0.55 3.95 -5.31
CA ARG A 19 0.59 4.66 -6.58
C ARG A 19 -0.79 5.05 -7.06
N GLY A 20 -1.75 4.17 -6.89
CA GLY A 20 -3.12 4.46 -7.28
C GLY A 20 -3.66 5.67 -6.54
N ILE A 21 -3.33 5.79 -5.26
CA ILE A 21 -3.76 6.95 -4.48
C ILE A 21 -3.05 8.22 -4.97
N ASP A 22 -1.74 8.14 -5.22
CA ASP A 22 -0.99 9.29 -5.71
C ASP A 22 -1.49 9.77 -7.06
N ASN A 23 -1.82 8.84 -7.94
CA ASN A 23 -2.27 9.18 -9.30
C ASN A 23 -3.74 9.44 -9.37
N LYS A 24 -4.44 9.34 -8.24
CA LYS A 24 -5.88 9.49 -8.20
C LYS A 24 -6.61 8.44 -9.02
N SER A 25 -5.95 7.33 -9.31
CA SER A 25 -6.58 6.21 -10.00
C SER A 25 -7.49 5.44 -9.06
N CYS A 26 -7.09 5.35 -7.79
CA CYS A 26 -7.92 4.77 -6.75
C CYS A 26 -8.55 5.91 -6.01
N TYR A 27 -9.77 5.77 -5.64
CA TYR A 27 -10.43 6.75 -4.76
C TYR A 27 -10.25 8.19 -5.23
N PRO A 28 -10.62 8.51 -6.46
CA PRO A 28 -10.38 9.87 -6.98
C PRO A 28 -11.15 10.94 -6.26
N LYS A 29 -12.14 10.56 -5.45
CA LYS A 29 -12.94 11.53 -4.71
C LYS A 29 -12.31 11.95 -3.40
N TRP A 30 -11.23 11.31 -2.99
CA TRP A 30 -10.56 11.68 -1.77
C TRP A 30 -9.87 13.02 -1.94
N ASP A 31 -9.93 13.86 -0.93
CA ASP A 31 -9.19 15.11 -0.97
C ASP A 31 -7.75 14.87 -0.54
N ASN A 32 -6.96 15.95 -0.52
CA ASN A 32 -5.54 15.82 -0.20
C ASN A 32 -5.29 15.30 1.20
N LYS A 33 -6.14 15.69 2.13
CA LYS A 33 -5.99 15.27 3.52
C LYS A 33 -6.24 13.78 3.66
N GLU A 34 -7.27 13.28 2.99
CA GLU A 34 -7.58 11.86 3.01
C GLU A 34 -6.49 11.05 2.35
N ARG A 35 -5.98 11.53 1.22
CA ARG A 35 -4.89 10.84 0.54
C ARG A 35 -3.64 10.81 1.40
N TRP A 36 -3.35 11.91 2.07
CA TRP A 36 -2.18 11.97 2.95
C TRP A 36 -2.30 10.94 4.07
N ALA A 37 -3.46 10.87 4.70
CA ALA A 37 -3.68 9.91 5.78
C ALA A 37 -3.55 8.48 5.29
N ALA A 38 -4.08 8.19 4.11
CA ALA A 38 -3.96 6.85 3.54
C ALA A 38 -2.52 6.51 3.23
N GLN A 39 -1.75 7.48 2.72
CA GLN A 39 -0.34 7.25 2.45
C GLN A 39 0.43 6.95 3.72
N GLN A 40 0.12 7.63 4.81
CA GLN A 40 0.77 7.36 6.08
C GLN A 40 0.45 5.94 6.58
N ALA A 41 -0.79 5.52 6.43
CA ALA A 41 -1.19 4.17 6.82
C ALA A 41 -0.45 3.13 5.98
N LEU A 42 -0.31 3.37 4.70
CA LEU A 42 0.41 2.45 3.81
C LEU A 42 1.89 2.42 4.14
N ASN A 43 2.47 3.56 4.47
CA ASN A 43 3.86 3.59 4.89
C ASN A 43 4.08 2.76 6.14
N SER A 44 3.17 2.84 7.10
CA SER A 44 3.24 2.02 8.30
C SER A 44 3.13 0.54 7.97
N ALA A 45 2.25 0.19 7.06
CA ALA A 45 2.09 -1.19 6.64
C ALA A 45 3.35 -1.72 5.96
N LEU A 46 3.98 -0.88 5.16
CA LEU A 46 5.23 -1.27 4.51
C LEU A 46 6.35 -1.45 5.52
N ASP A 47 6.38 -0.61 6.55
CA ASP A 47 7.37 -0.77 7.62
C ASP A 47 7.20 -2.09 8.36
N VAL A 48 5.97 -2.44 8.66
CA VAL A 48 5.69 -3.72 9.31
C VAL A 48 6.12 -4.87 8.42
N LEU A 49 5.83 -4.77 7.15
CA LEU A 49 6.21 -5.81 6.21
C LEU A 49 7.71 -5.92 6.10
N ASP A 50 8.43 -4.81 6.20
CA ASP A 50 9.87 -4.80 6.11
C ASP A 50 10.51 -5.56 7.28
N GLU A 51 9.83 -5.63 8.40
CA GLU A 51 10.31 -6.40 9.55
C GLU A 51 9.99 -7.88 9.46
N TYR A 52 9.23 -8.27 8.47
CA TYR A 52 8.82 -9.65 8.31
C TYR A 52 9.95 -10.48 7.76
N HIS A 53 10.28 -11.57 8.45
CA HIS A 53 11.41 -12.39 8.05
C HIS A 53 10.99 -13.60 7.30
N TYR A 54 10.40 -13.75 6.32
CA TYR A 54 10.08 -14.96 5.67
C TYR A 54 10.25 -15.13 4.35
#